data_27a183f9d86fb07cc126b7778caf31da
#
_entry.id   27a183f9d86fb07cc126b7778caf31da
#
_cell.length_a   1.000
_cell.length_b   1.000
_cell.length_c   1.000
_cell.angle_alpha   90.00
_cell.angle_beta   90.00
_cell.angle_gamma   90.00
#
_symmetry.space_group_name_H-M   'P 1'
#
loop_
_entity.id
_entity.type
_entity.pdbx_description
1 polymer ?
#
loop_
_entity_poly.entity_id
_entity_poly.type
_entity_poly.pdbx_seq_one_letter_code
_entity_poly.pdbx_strand_id
1 'polypeptide(L)'
;MMTTASTGRITTHVLDTSRGIPADGVPIALYALTWEVDREIRTKIAESMTNLDGRLDTPLIGNGELSIGIYEIQFNVESYYAQRPLGEMAQSLWGVVPIRFTVLDATSHYHIPLLIAPGGYSTYRGS
;
A
#
# COMPACT_ATOMS: atom_id res chain seq x y z
N MET A 1 -14.78 -31.78 9.74
CA MET A 1 -15.29 -30.69 8.95
C MET A 1 -14.24 -29.64 8.69
N MET A 2 -14.11 -29.24 7.47
CA MET A 2 -13.10 -28.24 7.13
C MET A 2 -13.70 -26.85 7.13
N THR A 3 -13.09 -25.97 7.90
CA THR A 3 -13.35 -24.56 7.73
C THR A 3 -12.56 -24.07 6.54
N THR A 4 -13.22 -23.40 5.63
CA THR A 4 -12.57 -22.77 4.52
C THR A 4 -11.76 -21.61 5.06
N ALA A 5 -10.46 -21.64 4.86
CA ALA A 5 -9.64 -20.49 5.17
C ALA A 5 -10.09 -19.32 4.29
N SER A 6 -10.12 -18.12 4.85
CA SER A 6 -10.37 -16.94 4.05
C SER A 6 -9.29 -16.82 2.97
N THR A 7 -9.71 -16.54 1.73
CA THR A 7 -8.79 -16.30 0.62
C THR A 7 -8.51 -14.81 0.44
N GLY A 8 -9.08 -13.99 1.31
CA GLY A 8 -8.92 -12.54 1.24
C GLY A 8 -7.48 -12.10 1.48
N ARG A 9 -7.08 -11.08 0.75
CA ARG A 9 -5.72 -10.54 0.88
C ARG A 9 -5.66 -9.10 0.41
N ILE A 10 -4.63 -8.40 0.86
CA ILE A 10 -4.31 -7.04 0.42
C ILE A 10 -2.95 -7.08 -0.25
N THR A 11 -2.90 -6.60 -1.49
CA THR A 11 -1.67 -6.49 -2.27
C THR A 11 -1.56 -5.10 -2.86
N THR A 12 -0.36 -4.76 -3.32
CA THR A 12 -0.12 -3.48 -3.95
C THR A 12 0.89 -3.61 -5.10
N HIS A 13 0.96 -2.55 -5.90
CA HIS A 13 1.91 -2.44 -7.00
C HIS A 13 2.18 -0.96 -7.18
N VAL A 14 3.44 -0.54 -7.11
CA VAL A 14 3.80 0.86 -7.22
C VAL A 14 4.52 1.11 -8.54
N LEU A 15 4.03 2.08 -9.30
CA LEU A 15 4.58 2.46 -10.60
C LEU A 15 5.05 3.90 -10.55
N ASP A 16 6.28 4.12 -10.97
CA ASP A 16 6.85 5.47 -11.12
C ASP A 16 6.53 5.95 -12.53
N THR A 17 5.50 6.78 -12.64
CA THR A 17 5.04 7.27 -13.94
C THR A 17 5.97 8.31 -14.55
N SER A 18 6.80 8.97 -13.73
CA SER A 18 7.77 9.94 -14.24
C SER A 18 8.90 9.26 -15.02
N ARG A 19 9.17 8.00 -14.72
CA ARG A 19 10.20 7.21 -15.41
C ARG A 19 9.61 6.11 -16.29
N GLY A 20 8.32 5.82 -16.13
CA GLY A 20 7.66 4.74 -16.87
C GLY A 20 8.11 3.35 -16.46
N ILE A 21 8.48 3.16 -15.20
CA ILE A 21 8.97 1.88 -14.67
C ILE A 21 8.31 1.55 -13.35
N PRO A 22 8.35 0.27 -12.92
CA PRO A 22 7.97 -0.09 -11.57
C PRO A 22 8.84 0.62 -10.54
N ALA A 23 8.26 0.98 -9.40
CA ALA A 23 8.98 1.65 -8.32
C ALA A 23 9.53 0.62 -7.35
N ASP A 24 10.83 0.39 -7.40
CA ASP A 24 11.57 -0.53 -6.56
C ASP A 24 12.01 0.16 -5.28
N GLY A 25 11.89 -0.53 -4.15
CA GLY A 25 12.42 -0.02 -2.88
C GLY A 25 11.55 1.01 -2.19
N VAL A 26 10.24 1.01 -2.43
CA VAL A 26 9.31 1.88 -1.72
C VAL A 26 8.94 1.23 -0.40
N PRO A 27 9.25 1.86 0.75
CA PRO A 27 8.80 1.34 2.03
C PRO A 27 7.29 1.48 2.17
N ILE A 28 6.65 0.41 2.67
CA ILE A 28 5.20 0.33 2.77
C ILE A 28 4.82 -0.18 4.16
N ALA A 29 3.76 0.39 4.74
CA ALA A 29 3.18 -0.09 5.99
C ALA A 29 1.67 -0.20 5.84
N LEU A 30 1.09 -1.24 6.44
CA LEU A 30 -0.36 -1.45 6.49
C LEU A 30 -0.85 -1.25 7.91
N TYR A 31 -1.91 -0.50 8.07
CA TYR A 31 -2.57 -0.24 9.34
C TYR A 31 -4.02 -0.65 9.29
N ALA A 32 -4.53 -1.21 10.38
CA ALA A 32 -5.96 -1.36 10.61
C ALA A 32 -6.43 -0.16 11.44
N LEU A 33 -7.56 0.41 11.08
CA LEU A 33 -8.12 1.58 11.76
C LEU A 33 -9.39 1.20 12.48
N THR A 34 -9.48 1.60 13.75
CA THR A 34 -10.69 1.46 14.57
C THR A 34 -10.92 2.78 15.30
N TRP A 35 -12.09 2.92 15.91
CA TRP A 35 -12.44 4.12 16.65
C TRP A 35 -12.97 3.78 18.02
N GLU A 36 -12.53 4.54 19.02
CA GLU A 36 -13.03 4.48 20.39
C GLU A 36 -13.40 5.90 20.82
N VAL A 37 -14.67 6.15 21.10
CA VAL A 37 -15.15 7.42 21.62
C VAL A 37 -14.54 8.61 20.86
N ASP A 38 -14.80 8.72 19.58
CA ASP A 38 -14.33 9.81 18.71
C ASP A 38 -12.82 9.84 18.49
N ARG A 39 -12.10 8.79 18.90
CA ARG A 39 -10.65 8.71 18.69
C ARG A 39 -10.31 7.59 17.71
N GLU A 40 -9.52 7.94 16.70
CA GLU A 40 -9.00 6.96 15.76
C GLU A 40 -7.86 6.18 16.42
N ILE A 41 -7.93 4.85 16.31
CA ILE A 41 -6.87 3.96 16.77
C ILE A 41 -6.27 3.30 15.54
N ARG A 42 -4.97 3.42 15.39
CA ARG A 42 -4.22 2.91 14.26
C ARG A 42 -3.29 1.81 14.73
N THR A 43 -3.50 0.61 14.22
CA THR A 43 -2.70 -0.56 14.58
C THR A 43 -1.91 -1.03 13.37
N LYS A 44 -0.59 -1.04 13.51
CA LYS A 44 0.27 -1.53 12.43
C LYS A 44 0.12 -3.04 12.29
N ILE A 45 -0.22 -3.49 11.09
CA ILE A 45 -0.42 -4.89 10.76
C ILE A 45 0.81 -5.48 10.08
N ALA A 46 1.45 -4.72 9.20
CA ALA A 46 2.56 -5.22 8.41
C ALA A 46 3.45 -4.09 7.93
N GLU A 47 4.70 -4.44 7.65
CA GLU A 47 5.65 -3.57 6.95
C GLU A 47 6.25 -4.37 5.81
N SER A 48 6.59 -3.69 4.72
CA SER A 48 7.20 -4.32 3.56
C SER A 48 7.93 -3.27 2.74
N MET A 49 8.51 -3.71 1.64
CA MET A 49 9.19 -2.83 0.68
C MET A 49 8.98 -3.43 -0.71
N THR A 50 8.74 -2.58 -1.70
CA THR A 50 8.55 -3.08 -3.06
C THR A 50 9.84 -3.67 -3.61
N ASN A 51 9.67 -4.69 -4.46
CA ASN A 51 10.75 -5.35 -5.18
C ASN A 51 10.98 -4.70 -6.55
N LEU A 52 11.82 -5.31 -7.39
CA LEU A 52 12.16 -4.80 -8.72
C LEU A 52 10.95 -4.65 -9.65
N ASP A 53 9.89 -5.38 -9.39
CA ASP A 53 8.66 -5.29 -10.16
C ASP A 53 7.68 -4.25 -9.59
N GLY A 54 8.06 -3.56 -8.52
CA GLY A 54 7.17 -2.63 -7.84
C GLY A 54 6.10 -3.32 -7.01
N ARG A 55 6.22 -4.62 -6.83
CA ARG A 55 5.27 -5.44 -6.07
C ARG A 55 5.90 -5.89 -4.76
N LEU A 56 5.13 -6.58 -3.94
CA LEU A 56 5.65 -7.19 -2.72
C LEU A 56 5.86 -8.68 -2.95
N ASP A 57 6.87 -9.24 -2.28
CA ASP A 57 7.13 -10.69 -2.40
C ASP A 57 6.00 -11.52 -1.79
N THR A 58 5.33 -10.95 -0.78
CA THR A 58 4.17 -11.58 -0.14
C THR A 58 3.08 -10.53 0.05
N PRO A 59 1.80 -10.94 0.15
CA PRO A 59 0.73 -9.99 0.45
C PRO A 59 0.96 -9.25 1.76
N LEU A 60 0.45 -8.03 1.87
CA LEU A 60 0.49 -7.28 3.12
C LEU A 60 -0.31 -7.98 4.21
N ILE A 61 -1.39 -8.63 3.82
CA ILE A 61 -2.17 -9.49 4.69
C ILE A 61 -2.77 -10.60 3.82
N GLY A 62 -2.87 -11.80 4.39
CA GLY A 62 -3.39 -12.98 3.71
C GLY A 62 -3.57 -14.10 4.71
N ASN A 63 -3.63 -15.34 4.22
CA ASN A 63 -3.69 -16.55 5.07
C ASN A 63 -4.86 -16.54 6.06
N GLY A 64 -6.02 -16.01 5.64
CA GLY A 64 -7.19 -15.99 6.49
C GLY A 64 -7.23 -14.89 7.54
N GLU A 65 -6.28 -13.97 7.50
CA GLU A 65 -6.18 -12.92 8.51
C GLU A 65 -6.93 -11.64 8.14
N LEU A 66 -7.42 -11.54 6.89
CA LEU A 66 -8.16 -10.36 6.46
C LEU A 66 -9.53 -10.34 7.13
N SER A 67 -9.89 -9.22 7.72
CA SER A 67 -11.22 -9.01 8.31
C SER A 67 -11.88 -7.78 7.70
N ILE A 68 -13.20 -7.72 7.85
CA ILE A 68 -13.97 -6.56 7.43
C ILE A 68 -13.54 -5.37 8.28
N GLY A 69 -13.35 -4.22 7.66
CA GLY A 69 -12.97 -3.01 8.37
C GLY A 69 -12.24 -2.02 7.48
N ILE A 70 -11.69 -1.01 8.11
CA ILE A 70 -10.99 0.05 7.42
C ILE A 70 -9.49 -0.14 7.59
N TYR A 71 -8.78 -0.03 6.49
CA TYR A 71 -7.33 -0.18 6.44
C TYR A 71 -6.71 1.04 5.78
N GLU A 72 -5.44 1.26 6.07
CA GLU A 72 -4.67 2.31 5.41
C GLU A 72 -3.29 1.77 5.04
N ILE A 73 -2.93 1.89 3.77
CA ILE A 73 -1.57 1.61 3.32
C ILE A 73 -0.82 2.94 3.29
N GLN A 74 0.35 2.98 3.88
CA GLN A 74 1.23 4.15 3.82
C GLN A 74 2.43 3.82 2.94
N PHE A 75 2.66 4.67 1.94
CA PHE A 75 3.76 4.52 0.98
C PHE A 75 4.75 5.65 1.22
N ASN A 76 5.99 5.32 1.56
CA ASN A 76 7.02 6.34 1.75
C ASN A 76 7.64 6.73 0.42
N VAL A 77 6.95 7.59 -0.29
CA VAL A 77 7.34 8.04 -1.62
C VAL A 77 8.59 8.94 -1.57
N GLU A 78 8.70 9.74 -0.51
CA GLU A 78 9.87 10.59 -0.31
C GLU A 78 11.15 9.78 -0.24
N SER A 79 11.15 8.69 0.51
CA SER A 79 12.30 7.79 0.62
C SER A 79 12.69 7.21 -0.74
N TYR A 80 11.71 6.83 -1.54
CA TYR A 80 11.96 6.30 -2.88
C TYR A 80 12.69 7.32 -3.75
N TYR A 81 12.16 8.55 -3.85
CA TYR A 81 12.76 9.57 -4.69
C TYR A 81 14.09 10.07 -4.16
N ALA A 82 14.29 10.08 -2.85
CA ALA A 82 15.56 10.48 -2.26
C ALA A 82 16.71 9.56 -2.68
N GLN A 83 16.42 8.29 -2.93
CA GLN A 83 17.41 7.30 -3.34
C GLN A 83 17.62 7.23 -4.85
N ARG A 84 16.82 7.94 -5.62
CA ARG A 84 16.86 7.91 -7.08
C ARG A 84 16.83 9.32 -7.64
N PRO A 85 17.92 10.07 -7.44
CA PRO A 85 17.95 11.46 -7.85
C PRO A 85 17.78 11.57 -9.37
N LEU A 86 16.82 12.39 -9.78
CA LEU A 86 16.56 12.75 -11.16
C LEU A 86 17.21 14.09 -11.50
N GLY A 87 18.33 14.41 -10.85
CA GLY A 87 18.88 15.74 -10.92
C GLY A 87 18.05 16.73 -10.09
N GLU A 88 18.01 17.96 -10.48
CA GLU A 88 17.35 19.03 -9.72
C GLU A 88 15.83 18.88 -9.68
N MET A 89 15.24 18.05 -10.54
CA MET A 89 13.81 17.86 -10.66
C MET A 89 13.26 16.76 -9.75
N ALA A 90 14.12 16.15 -8.95
CA ALA A 90 13.79 14.89 -8.28
C ALA A 90 13.19 15.01 -6.91
N GLN A 91 12.86 16.19 -6.47
CA GLN A 91 12.22 16.34 -5.16
C GLN A 91 10.76 15.98 -5.25
N SER A 92 10.37 14.98 -4.48
CA SER A 92 8.96 14.68 -4.33
C SER A 92 8.30 15.76 -3.48
N LEU A 93 7.16 16.24 -3.95
CA LEU A 93 6.29 17.09 -3.15
C LEU A 93 5.67 16.28 -2.01
N TRP A 94 5.54 14.97 -2.20
CA TRP A 94 4.85 14.07 -1.29
C TRP A 94 5.85 13.38 -0.37
N GLY A 95 5.51 13.32 0.92
CA GLY A 95 6.26 12.53 1.90
C GLY A 95 5.73 11.10 1.93
N VAL A 96 4.92 10.80 2.93
CA VAL A 96 4.19 9.53 3.02
C VAL A 96 2.81 9.71 2.41
N VAL A 97 2.46 8.84 1.46
CA VAL A 97 1.15 8.85 0.82
C VAL A 97 0.26 7.82 1.52
N PRO A 98 -0.82 8.26 2.20
CA PRO A 98 -1.74 7.34 2.84
C PRO A 98 -2.92 7.03 1.92
N ILE A 99 -3.21 5.74 1.74
CA ILE A 99 -4.39 5.31 0.99
C ILE A 99 -5.28 4.52 1.93
N ARG A 100 -6.41 5.11 2.29
CA ARG A 100 -7.38 4.50 3.19
C ARG A 100 -8.51 3.87 2.37
N PHE A 101 -8.88 2.65 2.70
CA PHE A 101 -9.93 1.94 1.99
C PHE A 101 -10.68 1.02 2.93
N THR A 102 -11.85 0.57 2.50
CA THR A 102 -12.73 -0.27 3.30
C THR A 102 -12.79 -1.67 2.72
N VAL A 103 -12.54 -2.67 3.58
CA VAL A 103 -12.73 -4.08 3.25
C VAL A 103 -14.15 -4.45 3.63
N LEU A 104 -14.97 -4.75 2.63
CA LEU A 104 -16.37 -5.15 2.82
C LEU A 104 -16.55 -6.67 2.75
N ASP A 105 -15.61 -7.38 2.19
CA ASP A 105 -15.65 -8.83 2.01
C ASP A 105 -14.30 -9.42 2.37
N ALA A 106 -14.24 -10.13 3.49
CA ALA A 106 -13.00 -10.71 4.00
C ALA A 106 -12.46 -11.86 3.11
N THR A 107 -13.22 -12.31 2.13
CA THR A 107 -12.78 -13.36 1.20
C THR A 107 -12.24 -12.80 -0.11
N SER A 108 -12.36 -11.50 -0.33
CA SER A 108 -11.95 -10.86 -1.58
C SER A 108 -10.49 -10.46 -1.59
N HIS A 109 -9.95 -10.34 -2.79
CA HIS A 109 -8.62 -9.78 -3.02
C HIS A 109 -8.74 -8.27 -3.23
N TYR A 110 -8.05 -7.50 -2.39
CA TYR A 110 -7.99 -6.05 -2.51
C TYR A 110 -6.61 -5.68 -3.03
N HIS A 111 -6.53 -5.40 -4.31
CA HIS A 111 -5.31 -4.95 -4.95
C HIS A 111 -5.38 -3.44 -5.08
N ILE A 112 -4.45 -2.73 -4.41
CA ILE A 112 -4.44 -1.28 -4.30
C ILE A 112 -3.16 -0.76 -4.94
N PRO A 113 -3.15 -0.52 -6.26
CA PRO A 113 -1.98 0.04 -6.93
C PRO A 113 -1.80 1.51 -6.61
N LEU A 114 -0.55 1.97 -6.68
CA LEU A 114 -0.23 3.39 -6.54
C LEU A 114 0.63 3.83 -7.72
N LEU A 115 0.19 4.87 -8.42
CA LEU A 115 0.96 5.50 -9.46
C LEU A 115 1.55 6.78 -8.89
N ILE A 116 2.87 6.92 -8.95
CA ILE A 116 3.57 8.04 -8.33
C ILE A 116 4.37 8.84 -9.34
N ALA A 117 4.49 10.12 -9.04
CA ALA A 117 5.37 11.06 -9.71
C ALA A 117 5.81 12.10 -8.66
N PRO A 118 6.88 12.87 -8.91
CA PRO A 118 7.28 13.89 -7.93
C PRO A 118 6.19 14.90 -7.57
N GLY A 119 5.29 15.21 -8.49
CA GLY A 119 4.23 16.19 -8.28
C GLY A 119 2.81 15.65 -8.20
N GLY A 120 2.63 14.32 -8.20
CA GLY A 120 1.28 13.77 -8.15
C GLY A 120 1.26 12.29 -7.84
N TYR A 121 0.08 11.79 -7.50
CA TYR A 121 -0.13 10.35 -7.37
C TYR A 121 -1.60 10.02 -7.60
N SER A 122 -1.86 8.78 -7.92
CA SER A 122 -3.23 8.28 -8.04
C SER A 122 -3.29 6.82 -7.64
N THR A 123 -4.49 6.37 -7.32
CA THR A 123 -4.76 5.00 -6.95
C THR A 123 -6.10 4.56 -7.51
N TYR A 124 -6.31 3.27 -7.55
CA TYR A 124 -7.57 2.67 -7.97
C TYR A 124 -7.64 1.26 -7.41
N ARG A 125 -8.81 0.64 -7.49
CA ARG A 125 -8.89 -0.78 -7.15
C ARG A 125 -8.49 -1.61 -8.36
N GLY A 126 -7.39 -2.34 -8.24
CA GLY A 126 -6.95 -3.25 -9.28
C GLY A 126 -7.74 -4.55 -9.27
N SER A 127 -7.54 -5.34 -10.29
CA SER A 127 -8.18 -6.65 -10.38
C SER A 127 -7.33 -7.77 -9.80
#